data_069087b4b320afdfe46ee79b4b99775e
#
_entry.id   069087b4b320afdfe46ee79b4b99775e
#
_cell.length_a   1.000
_cell.length_b   1.000
_cell.length_c   1.000
_cell.angle_alpha   90.00
_cell.angle_beta   90.00
_cell.angle_gamma   90.00
#
_symmetry.space_group_name_H-M   'P 1'
#
loop_
_entity.id
_entity.type
_entity.pdbx_description
1 polymer ?
#
loop_
_entity_poly.entity_id
_entity_poly.type
_entity_poly.pdbx_seq_one_letter_code
_entity_poly.pdbx_strand_id
1 'polypeptide(L)'
;RRIRRIFPALAFLLLGVILLGSLFLTPEEFKNLGKQTIYGSAFGENIFLIRHSGGYWDTATEMKPLMHLWTLAVEEQYYIFYPLLCWILWKVKKRVLPVLCVLWLVSFGFDLYQSQTSSIVAFFSLHTRFWELCTGCILAALVNPSISSKGLVQPIASKLREERARELGG
;
A
#
# COMPACT_ATOMS: atom_id res chain seq x y z
N ARG A 1 -5.57 14.10 0.19
CA ARG A 1 -4.81 14.69 -0.95
C ARG A 1 -4.30 13.63 -1.94
N ARG A 2 -3.70 12.50 -1.49
CA ARG A 2 -3.20 11.44 -2.38
C ARG A 2 -4.29 10.81 -3.24
N ILE A 3 -5.40 10.36 -2.65
CA ILE A 3 -6.53 9.74 -3.36
C ILE A 3 -7.03 10.64 -4.49
N ARG A 4 -7.18 11.96 -4.27
CA ARG A 4 -7.61 12.92 -5.29
C ARG A 4 -6.63 13.06 -6.46
N ARG A 5 -5.37 12.66 -6.30
CA ARG A 5 -4.33 12.72 -7.34
C ARG A 5 -4.21 11.40 -8.09
N ILE A 6 -4.35 10.27 -7.40
CA ILE A 6 -4.18 8.94 -7.98
C ILE A 6 -5.46 8.46 -8.64
N PHE A 7 -6.62 8.70 -8.01
CA PHE A 7 -7.91 8.17 -8.45
C PHE A 7 -8.32 8.60 -9.88
N PRO A 8 -8.13 9.85 -10.35
CA PRO A 8 -8.45 10.22 -11.73
C PRO A 8 -7.63 9.46 -12.76
N ALA A 9 -6.31 9.31 -12.53
CA ALA A 9 -5.44 8.56 -13.42
C ALA A 9 -5.77 7.06 -13.44
N LEU A 10 -6.07 6.49 -12.27
CA LEU A 10 -6.52 5.11 -12.14
C LEU A 10 -7.85 4.88 -12.87
N ALA A 11 -8.83 5.76 -12.66
CA ALA A 11 -10.13 5.66 -13.33
C ALA A 11 -10.01 5.74 -14.86
N PHE A 12 -9.16 6.65 -15.37
CA PHE A 12 -8.88 6.76 -16.78
C PHE A 12 -8.23 5.50 -17.35
N LEU A 13 -7.24 4.95 -16.64
CA LEU A 13 -6.58 3.68 -17.00
C LEU A 13 -7.59 2.53 -17.03
N LEU A 14 -8.40 2.36 -15.99
CA LEU A 14 -9.39 1.28 -15.90
C LEU A 14 -10.44 1.37 -17.02
N LEU A 15 -10.94 2.58 -17.30
CA LEU A 15 -11.86 2.81 -18.41
C LEU A 15 -11.22 2.45 -19.75
N GLY A 16 -10.00 2.91 -20.01
CA GLY A 16 -9.26 2.60 -21.23
C GLY A 16 -9.06 1.10 -21.44
N VAL A 17 -8.65 0.39 -20.39
CA VAL A 17 -8.42 -1.07 -20.44
C VAL A 17 -9.73 -1.84 -20.63
N ILE A 18 -10.84 -1.41 -20.02
CA ILE A 18 -12.16 -2.03 -20.26
C ILE A 18 -12.62 -1.83 -21.71
N LEU A 19 -12.50 -0.59 -22.24
CA LEU A 19 -12.90 -0.28 -23.62
C LEU A 19 -12.07 -1.09 -24.62
N LEU A 20 -10.74 -1.10 -24.48
CA LEU A 20 -9.87 -1.90 -25.34
C LEU A 20 -10.11 -3.38 -25.17
N GLY A 21 -10.27 -3.86 -23.92
CA GLY A 21 -10.55 -5.25 -23.61
C GLY A 21 -11.85 -5.74 -24.23
N SER A 22 -12.89 -4.91 -24.31
CA SER A 22 -14.15 -5.27 -24.96
C SER A 22 -14.03 -5.50 -26.47
N LEU A 23 -12.98 -4.95 -27.10
CA LEU A 23 -12.74 -5.07 -28.55
C LEU A 23 -11.81 -6.25 -28.90
N PHE A 24 -10.87 -6.57 -28.03
CA PHE A 24 -9.76 -7.49 -28.34
C PHE A 24 -9.73 -8.78 -27.52
N LEU A 25 -10.40 -8.82 -26.35
CA LEU A 25 -10.35 -9.99 -25.48
C LEU A 25 -11.49 -10.98 -25.76
N THR A 26 -11.22 -12.25 -25.52
CA THR A 26 -12.26 -13.28 -25.52
C THR A 26 -13.23 -13.06 -24.34
N PRO A 27 -14.47 -13.61 -24.38
CA PRO A 27 -15.44 -13.45 -23.28
C PRO A 27 -14.93 -13.89 -21.91
N GLU A 28 -14.12 -14.93 -21.85
CA GLU A 28 -13.51 -15.45 -20.63
C GLU A 28 -12.44 -14.47 -20.07
N GLU A 29 -11.57 -13.98 -20.93
CA GLU A 29 -10.54 -13.01 -20.58
C GLU A 29 -11.16 -11.68 -20.14
N PHE A 30 -12.20 -11.22 -20.84
CA PHE A 30 -12.93 -10.00 -20.48
C PHE A 30 -13.60 -10.12 -19.12
N LYS A 31 -14.18 -11.29 -18.79
CA LYS A 31 -14.73 -11.57 -17.46
C LYS A 31 -13.64 -11.49 -16.37
N ASN A 32 -12.45 -12.00 -16.65
CA ASN A 32 -11.30 -11.92 -15.73
C ASN A 32 -10.80 -10.48 -15.59
N LEU A 33 -10.75 -9.72 -16.68
CA LEU A 33 -10.44 -8.29 -16.66
C LEU A 33 -11.45 -7.51 -15.80
N GLY A 34 -12.75 -7.82 -15.89
CA GLY A 34 -13.78 -7.23 -15.05
C GLY A 34 -13.53 -7.47 -13.55
N LYS A 35 -13.11 -8.67 -13.17
CA LYS A 35 -12.72 -8.98 -11.79
C LYS A 35 -11.49 -8.16 -11.37
N GLN A 36 -10.43 -8.12 -12.19
CA GLN A 36 -9.23 -7.32 -11.93
C GLN A 36 -9.58 -5.84 -11.76
N THR A 37 -10.48 -5.30 -12.57
CA THR A 37 -10.92 -3.92 -12.48
C THR A 37 -11.58 -3.60 -11.13
N ILE A 38 -12.41 -4.53 -10.62
CA ILE A 38 -13.04 -4.38 -9.30
C ILE A 38 -11.96 -4.38 -8.21
N TYR A 39 -11.05 -5.35 -8.22
CA TYR A 39 -9.96 -5.41 -7.25
C TYR A 39 -9.00 -4.23 -7.37
N GLY A 40 -8.64 -3.82 -8.58
CA GLY A 40 -7.79 -2.66 -8.84
C GLY A 40 -8.38 -1.34 -8.36
N SER A 41 -9.69 -1.12 -8.57
CA SER A 41 -10.40 0.06 -8.09
C SER A 41 -10.47 0.16 -6.57
N ALA A 42 -10.47 -1.00 -5.88
CA ALA A 42 -10.47 -1.13 -4.43
C ALA A 42 -9.06 -1.25 -3.82
N PHE A 43 -7.99 -1.04 -4.60
CA PHE A 43 -6.60 -1.25 -4.17
C PHE A 43 -6.34 -2.65 -3.60
N GLY A 44 -6.97 -3.67 -4.19
CA GLY A 44 -6.89 -5.09 -3.80
C GLY A 44 -6.29 -6.00 -4.88
N GLU A 45 -5.67 -5.47 -5.93
CA GLU A 45 -5.12 -6.26 -7.03
C GLU A 45 -4.07 -7.29 -6.56
N ASN A 46 -3.27 -6.96 -5.56
CA ASN A 46 -2.34 -7.88 -4.93
C ASN A 46 -3.04 -9.12 -4.35
N ILE A 47 -4.22 -8.95 -3.75
CA ILE A 47 -5.03 -10.06 -3.19
C ILE A 47 -5.61 -10.93 -4.34
N PHE A 48 -6.03 -10.28 -5.42
CA PHE A 48 -6.50 -10.99 -6.62
C PHE A 48 -5.39 -11.88 -7.20
N LEU A 49 -4.19 -11.32 -7.35
CA LEU A 49 -3.03 -12.04 -7.88
C LEU A 49 -2.60 -13.22 -6.99
N ILE A 50 -2.59 -13.07 -5.68
CA ILE A 50 -2.30 -14.17 -4.74
C ILE A 50 -3.26 -15.35 -4.96
N ARG A 51 -4.54 -15.06 -5.23
CA ARG A 51 -5.58 -16.10 -5.38
C ARG A 51 -5.67 -16.72 -6.77
N HIS A 52 -5.25 -16.01 -7.81
CA HIS A 52 -5.52 -16.37 -9.20
C HIS A 52 -4.26 -16.42 -10.08
N SER A 53 -3.07 -16.41 -9.50
CA SER A 53 -1.82 -16.47 -10.27
C SER A 53 -0.96 -17.66 -9.84
N GLY A 54 -0.28 -18.28 -10.82
CA GLY A 54 0.71 -19.31 -10.59
C GLY A 54 2.07 -18.78 -10.14
N GLY A 55 2.28 -17.46 -10.21
CA GLY A 55 3.50 -16.73 -9.83
C GLY A 55 3.64 -15.44 -10.60
N TYR A 56 4.56 -14.57 -10.20
CA TYR A 56 4.84 -13.33 -10.93
C TYR A 56 5.36 -13.59 -12.35
N TRP A 57 6.19 -14.60 -12.50
CA TRP A 57 6.82 -15.00 -13.78
C TRP A 57 6.00 -16.03 -14.55
N ASP A 58 4.77 -16.36 -14.13
CA ASP A 58 3.90 -17.24 -14.87
C ASP A 58 3.34 -16.49 -16.08
N THR A 59 3.39 -17.12 -17.26
CA THR A 59 2.84 -16.57 -18.51
C THR A 59 1.37 -16.17 -18.38
N ALA A 60 0.59 -16.94 -17.61
CA ALA A 60 -0.80 -16.60 -17.29
C ALA A 60 -0.92 -15.29 -16.47
N THR A 61 0.09 -14.93 -15.71
CA THR A 61 0.12 -13.69 -14.91
C THR A 61 0.58 -12.51 -15.75
N GLU A 62 1.59 -12.69 -16.60
CA GLU A 62 2.08 -11.65 -17.53
C GLU A 62 1.01 -11.18 -18.52
N MET A 63 0.08 -12.07 -18.90
CA MET A 63 -1.04 -11.73 -19.77
C MET A 63 -2.18 -10.96 -19.09
N LYS A 64 -2.09 -10.67 -17.79
CA LYS A 64 -3.09 -9.88 -17.06
C LYS A 64 -2.85 -8.38 -17.22
N PRO A 65 -3.73 -7.63 -17.92
CA PRO A 65 -3.49 -6.23 -18.28
C PRO A 65 -3.29 -5.29 -17.09
N LEU A 66 -3.90 -5.60 -15.94
CA LEU A 66 -3.86 -4.78 -14.74
C LEU A 66 -2.88 -5.30 -13.68
N MET A 67 -2.04 -6.29 -14.02
CA MET A 67 -1.08 -6.89 -13.09
C MET A 67 -0.27 -5.84 -12.33
N HIS A 68 0.23 -4.81 -13.02
CA HIS A 68 1.10 -3.80 -12.43
C HIS A 68 0.43 -2.95 -11.32
N LEU A 69 -0.90 -2.98 -11.20
CA LEU A 69 -1.60 -2.27 -10.12
C LEU A 69 -1.37 -2.88 -8.73
N TRP A 70 -0.78 -4.07 -8.62
CA TRP A 70 -0.49 -4.69 -7.34
C TRP A 70 0.46 -3.85 -6.45
N THR A 71 1.45 -3.18 -7.04
CA THR A 71 2.36 -2.30 -6.30
C THR A 71 1.62 -1.11 -5.73
N LEU A 72 0.76 -0.49 -6.53
CA LEU A 72 -0.12 0.60 -6.08
C LEU A 72 -1.05 0.13 -4.95
N ALA A 73 -1.60 -1.08 -5.06
CA ALA A 73 -2.46 -1.66 -4.03
C ALA A 73 -1.72 -1.81 -2.70
N VAL A 74 -0.52 -2.39 -2.70
CA VAL A 74 0.33 -2.56 -1.50
C VAL A 74 0.70 -1.21 -0.90
N GLU A 75 1.07 -0.22 -1.72
CA GLU A 75 1.39 1.13 -1.24
C GLU A 75 0.19 1.81 -0.58
N GLU A 76 -0.98 1.81 -1.20
CA GLU A 76 -2.17 2.47 -0.64
C GLU A 76 -2.67 1.77 0.63
N GLN A 77 -2.59 0.43 0.71
CA GLN A 77 -2.83 -0.33 1.94
C GLN A 77 -1.87 0.11 3.06
N TYR A 78 -0.58 0.26 2.75
CA TYR A 78 0.40 0.77 3.72
C TYR A 78 0.08 2.19 4.18
N TYR A 79 -0.29 3.10 3.27
CA TYR A 79 -0.64 4.48 3.61
C TYR A 79 -1.92 4.63 4.44
N ILE A 80 -2.80 3.64 4.41
CA ILE A 80 -3.95 3.55 5.32
C ILE A 80 -3.49 3.01 6.69
N PHE A 81 -2.70 1.94 6.68
CA PHE A 81 -2.27 1.26 7.90
C PHE A 81 -1.30 2.10 8.74
N TYR A 82 -0.32 2.74 8.10
CA TYR A 82 0.75 3.46 8.81
C TYR A 82 0.25 4.65 9.65
N PRO A 83 -0.60 5.55 9.17
CA PRO A 83 -1.16 6.63 10.00
C PRO A 83 -2.02 6.12 11.15
N LEU A 84 -2.77 5.03 10.91
CA LEU A 84 -3.58 4.40 11.94
C LEU A 84 -2.69 3.83 13.05
N LEU A 85 -1.61 3.14 12.68
CA LEU A 85 -0.60 2.65 13.62
C LEU A 85 -0.01 3.80 14.44
N CYS A 86 0.43 4.88 13.78
CA CYS A 86 0.99 6.06 14.46
C CYS A 86 -0.01 6.70 15.43
N TRP A 87 -1.29 6.78 15.05
CA TRP A 87 -2.35 7.31 15.89
C TRP A 87 -2.59 6.44 17.13
N ILE A 88 -2.63 5.11 16.96
CA ILE A 88 -2.77 4.15 18.06
C ILE A 88 -1.59 4.27 19.03
N LEU A 89 -0.36 4.28 18.52
CA LEU A 89 0.85 4.39 19.33
C LEU A 89 0.90 5.70 20.12
N TRP A 90 0.47 6.81 19.50
CA TRP A 90 0.33 8.09 20.17
C TRP A 90 -0.68 8.05 21.32
N LYS A 91 -1.85 7.43 21.10
CA LYS A 91 -2.90 7.28 22.11
C LYS A 91 -2.43 6.44 23.31
N VAL A 92 -1.63 5.40 23.06
CA VAL A 92 -1.07 4.50 24.10
C VAL A 92 0.24 5.05 24.68
N LYS A 93 0.69 6.24 24.27
CA LYS A 93 1.94 6.90 24.69
C LYS A 93 3.20 6.04 24.47
N LYS A 94 3.18 5.17 23.45
CA LYS A 94 4.33 4.34 23.09
C LYS A 94 5.22 5.07 22.08
N ARG A 95 6.53 4.79 22.15
CA ARG A 95 7.49 5.30 21.16
C ARG A 95 7.29 4.58 19.82
N VAL A 96 7.21 5.36 18.75
CA VAL A 96 6.94 4.82 17.39
C VAL A 96 8.13 4.01 16.86
N LEU A 97 9.35 4.51 17.06
CA LEU A 97 10.57 3.91 16.50
C LEU A 97 10.80 2.45 16.92
N PRO A 98 10.78 2.06 18.22
CA PRO A 98 10.99 0.66 18.59
C PRO A 98 9.91 -0.26 18.05
N VAL A 99 8.66 0.22 17.93
CA VAL A 99 7.57 -0.57 17.36
C VAL A 99 7.78 -0.78 15.86
N LEU A 100 8.22 0.25 15.14
CA LEU A 100 8.57 0.12 13.73
C LEU A 100 9.72 -0.88 13.52
N CYS A 101 10.75 -0.85 14.37
CA CYS A 101 11.86 -1.82 14.30
C CYS A 101 11.36 -3.26 14.53
N VAL A 102 10.48 -3.49 15.50
CA VAL A 102 9.90 -4.81 15.73
C VAL A 102 9.05 -5.27 14.54
N LEU A 103 8.18 -4.40 14.01
CA LEU A 103 7.37 -4.71 12.83
C LEU A 103 8.23 -4.95 11.59
N TRP A 104 9.34 -4.23 11.45
CA TRP A 104 10.32 -4.43 10.41
C TRP A 104 10.92 -5.84 10.49
N LEU A 105 11.42 -6.25 11.68
CA LEU A 105 11.99 -7.58 11.90
C LEU A 105 10.97 -8.69 11.64
N VAL A 106 9.74 -8.53 12.12
CA VAL A 106 8.66 -9.51 11.92
C VAL A 106 8.32 -9.64 10.44
N SER A 107 8.14 -8.52 9.74
CA SER A 107 7.85 -8.51 8.31
C SER A 107 8.98 -9.14 7.48
N PHE A 108 10.23 -8.80 7.79
CA PHE A 108 11.40 -9.38 7.14
C PHE A 108 11.52 -10.89 7.39
N GLY A 109 11.26 -11.34 8.61
CA GLY A 109 11.22 -12.77 8.95
C GLY A 109 10.12 -13.51 8.18
N PHE A 110 8.93 -12.91 8.04
CA PHE A 110 7.86 -13.46 7.20
C PHE A 110 8.25 -13.53 5.73
N ASP A 111 8.94 -12.53 5.20
CA ASP A 111 9.41 -12.53 3.82
C ASP A 111 10.39 -13.68 3.57
N LEU A 112 11.38 -13.87 4.45
CA LEU A 112 12.32 -15.00 4.36
C LEU A 112 11.63 -16.36 4.45
N TYR A 113 10.63 -16.51 5.32
CA TYR A 113 9.87 -17.75 5.45
C TYR A 113 8.99 -18.02 4.22
N GLN A 114 8.26 -17.01 3.77
CA GLN A 114 7.34 -17.15 2.63
C GLN A 114 8.07 -17.32 1.30
N SER A 115 9.25 -16.71 1.12
CA SER A 115 10.05 -16.88 -0.09
C SER A 115 10.44 -18.35 -0.33
N GLN A 116 10.56 -19.15 0.73
CA GLN A 116 10.85 -20.58 0.64
C GLN A 116 9.60 -21.45 0.48
N THR A 117 8.44 -20.97 0.97
CA THR A 117 7.19 -21.76 0.99
C THR A 117 6.27 -21.41 -0.17
N SER A 118 6.10 -20.14 -0.48
CA SER A 118 5.24 -19.63 -1.54
C SER A 118 5.74 -18.29 -2.06
N SER A 119 6.47 -18.33 -3.17
CA SER A 119 7.00 -17.12 -3.82
C SER A 119 5.91 -16.12 -4.22
N ILE A 120 4.70 -16.59 -4.54
CA ILE A 120 3.55 -15.74 -4.88
C ILE A 120 3.15 -14.88 -3.68
N VAL A 121 2.97 -15.52 -2.52
CA VAL A 121 2.58 -14.82 -1.29
C VAL A 121 3.68 -13.88 -0.84
N ALA A 122 4.95 -14.32 -0.90
CA ALA A 122 6.11 -13.49 -0.58
C ALA A 122 6.13 -12.21 -1.44
N PHE A 123 5.86 -12.33 -2.73
CA PHE A 123 5.99 -11.23 -3.67
C PHE A 123 4.82 -10.22 -3.62
N PHE A 124 3.56 -10.68 -3.52
CA PHE A 124 2.37 -9.83 -3.64
C PHE A 124 1.79 -9.35 -2.30
N SER A 125 2.22 -9.90 -1.16
CA SER A 125 1.62 -9.57 0.12
C SER A 125 2.17 -8.29 0.75
N LEU A 126 1.30 -7.52 1.41
CA LEU A 126 1.73 -6.35 2.18
C LEU A 126 2.61 -6.76 3.37
N HIS A 127 2.28 -7.85 4.08
CA HIS A 127 2.97 -8.23 5.32
C HIS A 127 4.41 -8.69 5.09
N THR A 128 4.74 -9.23 3.91
CA THR A 128 6.10 -9.62 3.53
C THR A 128 6.91 -8.44 3.00
N ARG A 129 6.27 -7.43 2.43
CA ARG A 129 6.93 -6.23 1.89
C ARG A 129 6.87 -5.00 2.81
N PHE A 130 6.19 -5.12 3.94
CA PHE A 130 6.05 -4.02 4.90
C PHE A 130 7.40 -3.50 5.39
N TRP A 131 8.41 -4.37 5.55
CA TRP A 131 9.76 -4.00 5.95
C TRP A 131 10.45 -3.03 4.97
N GLU A 132 10.20 -3.17 3.67
CA GLU A 132 10.75 -2.26 2.65
C GLU A 132 10.25 -0.83 2.90
N LEU A 133 8.94 -0.67 3.09
CA LEU A 133 8.31 0.62 3.34
C LEU A 133 8.66 1.18 4.73
N CYS A 134 8.76 0.31 5.74
CA CYS A 134 9.21 0.69 7.08
C CYS A 134 10.64 1.17 7.13
N THR A 135 11.54 0.66 6.28
CA THR A 135 12.93 1.11 6.20
C THR A 135 13.01 2.62 5.95
N GLY A 136 12.20 3.13 5.02
CA GLY A 136 12.11 4.57 4.77
C GLY A 136 11.63 5.37 5.99
N CYS A 137 10.65 4.84 6.72
CA CYS A 137 10.13 5.50 7.93
C CYS A 137 11.14 5.49 9.08
N ILE A 138 11.86 4.38 9.27
CA ILE A 138 12.92 4.27 10.28
C ILE A 138 14.05 5.24 9.95
N LEU A 139 14.49 5.29 8.70
CA LEU A 139 15.53 6.21 8.25
C LEU A 139 15.12 7.67 8.47
N ALA A 140 13.90 8.04 8.11
CA ALA A 140 13.36 9.37 8.34
C ALA A 140 13.33 9.74 9.84
N ALA A 141 13.01 8.79 10.72
CA ALA A 141 13.00 8.98 12.16
C ALA A 141 14.42 9.12 12.75
N LEU A 142 15.42 8.46 12.17
CA LEU A 142 16.82 8.56 12.58
C LEU A 142 17.44 9.89 12.15
N VAL A 143 17.14 10.35 10.93
CA VAL A 143 17.65 11.62 10.40
C VAL A 143 17.00 12.83 11.13
N ASN A 144 15.77 12.69 11.61
CA ASN A 144 15.05 13.73 12.33
C ASN A 144 14.75 13.31 13.78
N PRO A 145 15.67 13.53 14.74
CA PRO A 145 15.49 13.14 16.15
C PRO A 145 14.27 13.77 16.83
N SER A 146 13.81 14.94 16.36
CA SER A 146 12.58 15.58 16.83
C SER A 146 11.32 14.75 16.53
N ILE A 147 11.34 13.95 15.48
CA ILE A 147 10.27 13.00 15.15
C ILE A 147 10.32 11.79 16.09
N SER A 148 11.51 11.34 16.44
CA SER A 148 11.72 10.19 17.32
C SER A 148 11.38 10.48 18.79
N SER A 149 11.68 11.68 19.29
CA SER A 149 11.50 12.07 20.70
C SER A 149 10.07 12.53 21.04
N LYS A 150 9.36 13.17 20.08
CA LYS A 150 8.03 13.76 20.29
C LYS A 150 6.88 12.95 19.68
N GLY A 151 7.19 11.87 18.98
CA GLY A 151 6.20 11.12 18.18
C GLY A 151 5.86 11.84 16.85
N LEU A 152 5.69 11.05 15.80
CA LEU A 152 5.37 11.54 14.44
C LEU A 152 4.08 12.37 14.35
N VAL A 153 3.21 12.28 15.34
CA VAL A 153 1.87 12.90 15.33
C VAL A 153 1.88 14.31 15.93
N GLN A 154 2.81 14.63 16.83
CA GLN A 154 2.85 15.97 17.46
C GLN A 154 3.11 17.12 16.48
N PRO A 155 4.05 17.02 15.52
CA PRO A 155 4.25 18.07 14.53
C PRO A 155 3.03 18.27 13.61
N ILE A 156 2.30 17.20 13.30
CA ILE A 156 1.08 17.28 12.48
C ILE A 156 -0.07 17.89 13.29
N ALA A 157 -0.23 17.50 14.55
CA ALA A 157 -1.27 18.01 15.42
C ALA A 157 -1.07 19.51 15.76
N SER A 158 0.18 19.96 15.96
CA SER A 158 0.49 21.38 16.17
C SER A 158 0.18 22.20 14.92
N LYS A 159 0.56 21.72 13.75
CA LYS A 159 0.31 22.39 12.47
C LYS A 159 -1.19 22.51 12.15
N LEU A 160 -1.95 21.44 12.40
CA LEU A 160 -3.43 21.47 12.25
C LEU A 160 -4.10 22.42 13.26
N ARG A 161 -3.53 22.54 14.47
CA ARG A 161 -4.03 23.47 15.49
C ARG A 161 -3.73 24.93 15.11
N GLU A 162 -2.59 25.20 14.53
CA GLU A 162 -2.23 26.54 14.01
C GLU A 162 -3.09 26.94 12.80
N GLU A 163 -3.32 26.02 11.85
CA GLU A 163 -4.20 26.24 10.70
C GLU A 163 -5.63 26.55 11.17
N ARG A 164 -6.17 25.77 12.11
CA ARG A 164 -7.50 26.00 12.68
C ARG A 164 -7.58 27.31 13.45
N ALA A 165 -6.53 27.71 14.18
CA ALA A 165 -6.50 28.99 14.90
C ALA A 165 -6.48 30.18 13.94
N ARG A 166 -5.84 30.06 12.78
CA ARG A 166 -5.86 31.09 11.71
C ARG A 166 -7.21 31.20 11.04
N GLU A 167 -7.93 30.09 10.85
CA GLU A 167 -9.27 30.08 10.26
C GLU A 167 -10.35 30.67 11.20
N LEU A 168 -10.15 30.58 12.52
CA LEU A 168 -11.08 31.09 13.52
C LEU A 168 -10.79 32.53 13.98
N GLY A 169 -9.62 33.06 13.64
CA GLY A 169 -9.16 34.40 14.04
C GLY A 169 -9.20 35.45 12.93
N GLY A 170 -9.68 35.12 11.73
CA GLY A 170 -9.96 36.03 10.60
C GLY A 170 -11.44 36.13 10.32
#